data_432c65dca2a98a56c1c10d0e8743c67f
#
_entry.id   432c65dca2a98a56c1c10d0e8743c67f
#
_cell.length_a   1.000
_cell.length_b   1.000
_cell.length_c   1.000
_cell.angle_alpha   90.00
_cell.angle_beta   90.00
_cell.angle_gamma   90.00
#
_symmetry.space_group_name_H-M   'P 1'
#
loop_
_entity.id
_entity.type
_entity.pdbx_description
1 polymer ?
#
loop_
_entity_poly.entity_id
_entity_poly.type
_entity_poly.pdbx_seq_one_letter_code
_entity_poly.pdbx_strand_id
1 'polypeptide(L)'
;MQHLSWTGTLGAYLNPLFLTALVCFLTLAVAAIARGFSPRADGPHLINPTPPSVSLMGPSLVIGLALWLLSLSGVALLAPLALGNIWLSLILCLILGAAAGFALFQISAEMIFKLVWLAFYVTLLLFGLYLVIGLFVKPETMGIVGAISQRLIPTWIALAVTFALSILFKRKLGLYGKLFDSPIGMIGLGLVLFWIFTAIFGAGFDWIATHDPLAQVSGMKNKHPGIPLRGATEADYPYYLLGGDTLARDVFSRAIFGSGIVIVIAPAATIFA
;
A
#
# COMPACT_ATOMS: atom_id res chain seq x y z
N MET A 1 -20.92 19.49 -3.02
CA MET A 1 -19.58 18.84 -2.86
C MET A 1 -19.54 17.59 -3.72
N GLN A 2 -18.44 17.38 -4.44
CA GLN A 2 -18.26 16.18 -5.27
C GLN A 2 -17.79 15.01 -4.39
N HIS A 3 -18.07 13.79 -4.83
CA HIS A 3 -17.60 12.56 -4.22
C HIS A 3 -16.09 12.47 -4.29
N LEU A 4 -15.39 12.15 -3.20
CA LEU A 4 -13.95 11.91 -3.25
C LEU A 4 -13.66 10.58 -3.95
N SER A 5 -12.76 10.59 -4.93
CA SER A 5 -12.16 9.37 -5.48
C SER A 5 -11.06 8.85 -4.54
N TRP A 6 -10.62 7.62 -4.74
CA TRP A 6 -9.59 7.01 -3.88
C TRP A 6 -8.27 7.78 -3.87
N THR A 7 -7.84 8.30 -5.02
CA THR A 7 -6.53 8.94 -5.21
C THR A 7 -6.61 10.38 -5.70
N GLY A 8 -7.83 10.93 -5.79
CA GLY A 8 -8.06 12.31 -6.22
C GLY A 8 -7.63 12.60 -7.66
N THR A 9 -7.53 13.85 -8.00
CA THR A 9 -7.08 14.30 -9.34
C THR A 9 -5.60 14.00 -9.57
N LEU A 10 -4.77 14.02 -8.52
CA LEU A 10 -3.35 13.67 -8.62
C LEU A 10 -3.16 12.19 -8.97
N GLY A 11 -4.08 11.34 -8.55
CA GLY A 11 -4.07 9.91 -8.88
C GLY A 11 -4.12 9.65 -10.39
N ALA A 12 -4.78 10.49 -11.16
CA ALA A 12 -4.79 10.36 -12.62
C ALA A 12 -3.37 10.33 -13.22
N TYR A 13 -2.43 11.06 -12.62
CA TYR A 13 -1.03 11.14 -13.05
C TYR A 13 -0.13 10.12 -12.36
N LEU A 14 -0.30 9.88 -11.06
CA LEU A 14 0.59 9.03 -10.27
C LEU A 14 0.23 7.54 -10.33
N ASN A 15 -1.06 7.21 -10.43
CA ASN A 15 -1.50 5.81 -10.47
C ASN A 15 -0.87 5.00 -11.62
N PRO A 16 -0.79 5.49 -12.86
CA PRO A 16 -0.14 4.74 -13.93
C PRO A 16 1.32 4.45 -13.63
N LEU A 17 2.04 5.44 -13.09
CA LEU A 17 3.46 5.29 -12.72
C LEU A 17 3.64 4.27 -11.58
N PHE A 18 2.84 4.40 -10.53
CA PHE A 18 2.87 3.48 -9.38
C PHE A 18 2.52 2.06 -9.80
N LEU A 19 1.44 1.87 -10.56
CA LEU A 19 1.03 0.56 -11.05
C LEU A 19 2.09 -0.06 -11.96
N THR A 20 2.71 0.73 -12.83
CA THR A 20 3.80 0.26 -13.69
C THR A 20 5.00 -0.20 -12.86
N ALA A 21 5.43 0.60 -11.88
CA ALA A 21 6.53 0.26 -10.98
C ALA A 21 6.22 -1.01 -10.17
N LEU A 22 5.00 -1.12 -9.63
CA LEU A 22 4.54 -2.30 -8.89
C LEU A 22 4.52 -3.56 -9.76
N VAL A 23 4.02 -3.47 -10.99
CA VAL A 23 4.00 -4.59 -11.93
C VAL A 23 5.42 -5.00 -12.30
N CYS A 24 6.31 -4.06 -12.57
CA CYS A 24 7.72 -4.36 -12.82
C CYS A 24 8.36 -5.07 -11.61
N PHE A 25 8.12 -4.59 -10.41
CA PHE A 25 8.61 -5.23 -9.18
C PHE A 25 8.09 -6.67 -9.05
N LEU A 26 6.78 -6.88 -9.15
CA LEU A 26 6.18 -8.22 -9.02
C LEU A 26 6.69 -9.19 -10.08
N THR A 27 6.80 -8.73 -11.32
CA THR A 27 7.31 -9.53 -12.43
C THR A 27 8.76 -9.97 -12.21
N LEU A 28 9.62 -9.02 -11.83
CA LEU A 28 11.02 -9.30 -11.55
C LEU A 28 11.19 -10.20 -10.33
N ALA A 29 10.38 -10.01 -9.28
CA ALA A 29 10.37 -10.86 -8.10
C ALA A 29 9.98 -12.30 -8.45
N VAL A 30 8.92 -12.49 -9.26
CA VAL A 30 8.53 -13.82 -9.75
C VAL A 30 9.63 -14.44 -10.61
N ALA A 31 10.29 -13.65 -11.47
CA ALA A 31 11.41 -14.12 -12.27
C ALA A 31 12.62 -14.56 -11.40
N ALA A 32 12.93 -13.82 -10.35
CA ALA A 32 13.98 -14.16 -9.40
C ALA A 32 13.65 -15.46 -8.65
N ILE A 33 12.42 -15.60 -8.15
CA ILE A 33 11.95 -16.82 -7.46
C ILE A 33 11.98 -18.02 -8.41
N ALA A 34 11.47 -17.86 -9.63
CA ALA A 34 11.44 -18.92 -10.64
C ALA A 34 12.85 -19.40 -11.02
N ARG A 35 13.87 -18.56 -10.89
CA ARG A 35 15.28 -18.93 -11.06
C ARG A 35 15.94 -19.49 -9.81
N GLY A 36 15.20 -19.67 -8.71
CA GLY A 36 15.72 -20.25 -7.48
C GLY A 36 16.62 -19.32 -6.66
N PHE A 37 16.40 -18.01 -6.75
CA PHE A 37 17.13 -17.05 -5.93
C PHE A 37 16.52 -16.92 -4.54
N SER A 38 17.38 -16.92 -3.51
CA SER A 38 17.03 -16.55 -2.15
C SER A 38 17.88 -15.37 -1.70
N PRO A 39 17.28 -14.28 -1.22
CA PRO A 39 18.03 -13.20 -0.58
C PRO A 39 18.53 -13.68 0.78
N ARG A 40 19.85 -13.69 0.99
CA ARG A 40 20.51 -13.93 2.29
C ARG A 40 21.37 -12.73 2.65
N ALA A 41 21.82 -12.69 3.92
CA ALA A 41 22.69 -11.63 4.42
C ALA A 41 23.97 -11.46 3.59
N ASP A 42 24.47 -12.55 3.01
CA ASP A 42 25.70 -12.60 2.22
C ASP A 42 25.49 -12.35 0.71
N GLY A 43 24.27 -12.02 0.30
CA GLY A 43 23.89 -11.78 -1.10
C GLY A 43 22.93 -12.82 -1.68
N PRO A 44 22.60 -12.71 -2.99
CA PRO A 44 21.70 -13.63 -3.65
C PRO A 44 22.40 -14.97 -3.96
N HIS A 45 21.82 -16.06 -3.48
CA HIS A 45 22.28 -17.41 -3.76
C HIS A 45 21.28 -18.17 -4.59
N LEU A 46 21.76 -18.96 -5.55
CA LEU A 46 20.95 -19.90 -6.30
C LEU A 46 20.63 -21.10 -5.40
N ILE A 47 19.35 -21.32 -5.10
CA ILE A 47 18.93 -22.40 -4.20
C ILE A 47 18.83 -23.72 -4.95
N ASN A 48 17.97 -23.74 -5.98
CA ASN A 48 17.78 -24.89 -6.86
C ASN A 48 17.50 -24.35 -8.28
N PRO A 49 18.36 -24.56 -9.25
CA PRO A 49 18.12 -24.12 -10.61
C PRO A 49 16.89 -24.85 -11.17
N THR A 50 15.82 -24.09 -11.42
CA THR A 50 14.64 -24.64 -12.06
C THR A 50 14.90 -24.84 -13.56
N PRO A 51 14.27 -25.84 -14.20
CA PRO A 51 14.40 -26.01 -15.65
C PRO A 51 13.93 -24.74 -16.38
N PRO A 52 14.54 -24.41 -17.53
CA PRO A 52 14.23 -23.16 -18.27
C PRO A 52 12.75 -22.97 -18.60
N SER A 53 12.05 -24.04 -18.91
CA SER A 53 10.60 -24.02 -19.18
C SER A 53 9.78 -23.51 -18.00
N VAL A 54 10.09 -23.97 -16.80
CA VAL A 54 9.38 -23.56 -15.56
C VAL A 54 9.75 -22.12 -15.17
N SER A 55 11.02 -21.73 -15.35
CA SER A 55 11.47 -20.37 -15.02
C SER A 55 10.86 -19.28 -15.93
N LEU A 56 10.41 -19.64 -17.13
CA LEU A 56 9.74 -18.73 -18.07
C LEU A 56 8.26 -18.55 -17.79
N MET A 57 7.55 -19.60 -17.35
CA MET A 57 6.09 -19.58 -17.23
C MET A 57 5.61 -18.53 -16.22
N GLY A 58 6.22 -18.47 -15.03
CA GLY A 58 5.81 -17.56 -13.98
C GLY A 58 5.86 -16.09 -14.41
N PRO A 59 7.03 -15.55 -14.78
CA PRO A 59 7.15 -14.16 -15.24
C PRO A 59 6.26 -13.85 -16.44
N SER A 60 6.18 -14.75 -17.43
CA SER A 60 5.35 -14.57 -18.62
C SER A 60 3.87 -14.40 -18.29
N LEU A 61 3.33 -15.24 -17.39
CA LEU A 61 1.93 -15.14 -16.94
C LEU A 61 1.68 -13.86 -16.15
N VAL A 62 2.58 -13.50 -15.23
CA VAL A 62 2.44 -12.27 -14.43
C VAL A 62 2.45 -11.04 -15.32
N ILE A 63 3.38 -10.95 -16.27
CA ILE A 63 3.44 -9.81 -17.20
C ILE A 63 2.18 -9.76 -18.06
N GLY A 64 1.77 -10.90 -18.65
CA GLY A 64 0.61 -10.96 -19.51
C GLY A 64 -0.68 -10.56 -18.83
N LEU A 65 -0.95 -11.10 -17.63
CA LEU A 65 -2.11 -10.74 -16.83
C LEU A 65 -2.06 -9.29 -16.36
N ALA A 66 -0.90 -8.80 -15.96
CA ALA A 66 -0.73 -7.41 -15.53
C ALA A 66 -0.97 -6.42 -16.68
N LEU A 67 -0.43 -6.68 -17.87
CA LEU A 67 -0.70 -5.88 -19.07
C LEU A 67 -2.19 -5.86 -19.41
N TRP A 68 -2.85 -7.01 -19.31
CA TRP A 68 -4.29 -7.10 -19.54
C TRP A 68 -5.10 -6.29 -18.53
N LEU A 69 -4.85 -6.44 -17.22
CA LEU A 69 -5.53 -5.67 -16.18
C LEU A 69 -5.27 -4.16 -16.31
N LEU A 70 -4.03 -3.76 -16.62
CA LEU A 70 -3.69 -2.36 -16.85
C LEU A 70 -4.36 -1.79 -18.11
N SER A 71 -4.51 -2.58 -19.17
CA SER A 71 -5.23 -2.14 -20.37
C SER A 71 -6.72 -1.86 -20.08
N LEU A 72 -7.33 -2.61 -19.16
CA LEU A 72 -8.72 -2.40 -18.72
C LEU A 72 -8.86 -1.22 -17.75
N SER A 73 -7.79 -0.82 -17.06
CA SER A 73 -7.81 0.29 -16.08
C SER A 73 -7.84 1.68 -16.71
N GLY A 74 -7.85 1.79 -18.05
CA GLY A 74 -7.94 3.07 -18.77
C GLY A 74 -6.62 3.83 -18.88
N VAL A 75 -5.47 3.18 -18.65
CA VAL A 75 -4.15 3.77 -18.89
C VAL A 75 -3.99 4.03 -20.39
N ALA A 76 -3.92 5.30 -20.80
CA ALA A 76 -3.92 5.71 -22.20
C ALA A 76 -2.83 5.04 -23.05
N LEU A 77 -1.64 4.80 -22.47
CA LEU A 77 -0.54 4.12 -23.15
C LEU A 77 -0.87 2.66 -23.51
N LEU A 78 -1.71 2.00 -22.72
CA LEU A 78 -2.10 0.60 -22.91
C LEU A 78 -3.49 0.44 -23.55
N ALA A 79 -4.16 1.54 -23.87
CA ALA A 79 -5.46 1.53 -24.54
C ALA A 79 -5.48 0.69 -25.86
N PRO A 80 -4.41 0.68 -26.69
CA PRO A 80 -4.38 -0.18 -27.88
C PRO A 80 -4.45 -1.68 -27.58
N LEU A 81 -4.11 -2.10 -26.36
CA LEU A 81 -4.21 -3.51 -25.92
C LEU A 81 -5.62 -3.88 -25.46
N ALA A 82 -6.45 -2.89 -25.12
CA ALA A 82 -7.86 -3.08 -24.78
C ALA A 82 -8.71 -3.22 -26.05
N LEU A 83 -8.56 -4.35 -26.74
CA LEU A 83 -9.34 -4.66 -27.94
C LEU A 83 -10.83 -4.77 -27.57
N GLY A 84 -11.71 -4.49 -28.52
CA GLY A 84 -13.16 -4.57 -28.31
C GLY A 84 -13.67 -5.96 -27.87
N ASN A 85 -12.85 -6.99 -28.00
CA ASN A 85 -13.10 -8.34 -27.50
C ASN A 85 -12.12 -8.66 -26.36
N ILE A 86 -12.67 -8.91 -25.16
CA ILE A 86 -11.91 -9.15 -23.93
C ILE A 86 -10.98 -10.38 -24.04
N TRP A 87 -11.40 -11.42 -24.78
CA TRP A 87 -10.60 -12.63 -24.97
C TRP A 87 -9.42 -12.41 -25.92
N LEU A 88 -9.62 -11.64 -27.00
CA LEU A 88 -8.53 -11.26 -27.91
C LEU A 88 -7.50 -10.37 -27.20
N SER A 89 -7.96 -9.44 -26.39
CA SER A 89 -7.10 -8.61 -25.54
C SER A 89 -6.27 -9.46 -24.58
N LEU A 90 -6.88 -10.44 -23.90
CA LEU A 90 -6.17 -11.34 -23.00
C LEU A 90 -5.11 -12.17 -23.74
N ILE A 91 -5.45 -12.75 -24.88
CA ILE A 91 -4.51 -13.56 -25.69
C ILE A 91 -3.33 -12.70 -26.14
N LEU A 92 -3.57 -11.49 -26.65
CA LEU A 92 -2.51 -10.58 -27.07
C LEU A 92 -1.58 -10.23 -25.89
N CYS A 93 -2.14 -9.91 -24.73
CA CYS A 93 -1.36 -9.59 -23.53
C CYS A 93 -0.56 -10.80 -23.04
N LEU A 94 -1.07 -12.01 -23.14
CA LEU A 94 -0.34 -13.23 -22.79
C LEU A 94 0.81 -13.50 -23.76
N ILE A 95 0.65 -13.25 -25.07
CA ILE A 95 1.72 -13.36 -26.06
C ILE A 95 2.84 -12.35 -25.76
N LEU A 96 2.47 -11.09 -25.49
CA LEU A 96 3.44 -10.05 -25.10
C LEU A 96 4.13 -10.41 -23.77
N GLY A 97 3.39 -10.98 -22.83
CA GLY A 97 3.93 -11.49 -21.57
C GLY A 97 4.94 -12.62 -21.78
N ALA A 98 4.66 -13.54 -22.70
CA ALA A 98 5.59 -14.61 -23.05
C ALA A 98 6.87 -14.06 -23.69
N ALA A 99 6.75 -13.10 -24.61
CA ALA A 99 7.92 -12.46 -25.24
C ALA A 99 8.77 -11.71 -24.20
N ALA A 100 8.13 -10.97 -23.29
CA ALA A 100 8.83 -10.27 -22.21
C ALA A 100 9.47 -11.22 -21.20
N GLY A 101 8.82 -12.32 -20.86
CA GLY A 101 9.37 -13.38 -20.01
C GLY A 101 10.61 -14.04 -20.64
N PHE A 102 10.54 -14.32 -21.95
CA PHE A 102 11.70 -14.82 -22.69
C PHE A 102 12.86 -13.82 -22.69
N ALA A 103 12.60 -12.53 -22.90
CA ALA A 103 13.60 -11.49 -22.82
C ALA A 103 14.24 -11.42 -21.41
N LEU A 104 13.44 -11.52 -20.35
CA LEU A 104 13.94 -11.60 -18.97
C LEU A 104 14.82 -12.83 -18.73
N PHE A 105 14.56 -13.94 -19.42
CA PHE A 105 15.39 -15.13 -19.30
C PHE A 105 16.79 -14.94 -19.87
N GLN A 106 16.98 -14.06 -20.85
CA GLN A 106 18.31 -13.72 -21.39
C GLN A 106 19.15 -12.89 -20.43
N ILE A 107 18.52 -12.25 -19.43
CA ILE A 107 19.21 -11.43 -18.45
C ILE A 107 19.85 -12.35 -17.39
N SER A 108 21.07 -12.02 -16.95
CA SER A 108 21.72 -12.77 -15.89
C SER A 108 20.92 -12.73 -14.59
N ALA A 109 20.96 -13.81 -13.84
CA ALA A 109 20.24 -13.94 -12.58
C ALA A 109 20.64 -12.84 -11.57
N GLU A 110 21.91 -12.48 -11.52
CA GLU A 110 22.40 -11.38 -10.67
C GLU A 110 21.81 -10.01 -11.07
N MET A 111 21.67 -9.76 -12.36
CA MET A 111 21.07 -8.54 -12.86
C MET A 111 19.58 -8.48 -12.51
N ILE A 112 18.84 -9.59 -12.66
CA ILE A 112 17.43 -9.66 -12.24
C ILE A 112 17.28 -9.30 -10.77
N PHE A 113 18.14 -9.84 -9.90
CA PHE A 113 18.10 -9.52 -8.48
C PHE A 113 18.33 -8.02 -8.20
N LYS A 114 19.30 -7.40 -8.87
CA LYS A 114 19.53 -5.94 -8.77
C LYS A 114 18.32 -5.14 -9.24
N LEU A 115 17.68 -5.58 -10.35
CA LEU A 115 16.48 -4.94 -10.87
C LEU A 115 15.26 -5.09 -9.95
N VAL A 116 15.12 -6.22 -9.25
CA VAL A 116 14.07 -6.41 -8.21
C VAL A 116 14.19 -5.34 -7.14
N TRP A 117 15.39 -5.15 -6.59
CA TRP A 117 15.62 -4.14 -5.56
C TRP A 117 15.40 -2.72 -6.08
N LEU A 118 15.86 -2.42 -7.29
CA LEU A 118 15.61 -1.12 -7.91
C LEU A 118 14.11 -0.85 -8.07
N ALA A 119 13.36 -1.81 -8.63
CA ALA A 119 11.92 -1.67 -8.80
C ALA A 119 11.17 -1.54 -7.45
N PHE A 120 11.61 -2.27 -6.43
CA PHE A 120 11.08 -2.14 -5.07
C PHE A 120 11.29 -0.71 -4.52
N TYR A 121 12.51 -0.18 -4.61
CA TYR A 121 12.79 1.17 -4.12
C TYR A 121 12.05 2.24 -4.91
N VAL A 122 11.91 2.10 -6.23
CA VAL A 122 11.11 3.02 -7.06
C VAL A 122 9.64 2.99 -6.64
N THR A 123 9.06 1.80 -6.42
CA THR A 123 7.68 1.66 -5.96
C THR A 123 7.48 2.31 -4.59
N LEU A 124 8.40 2.05 -3.66
CA LEU A 124 8.38 2.64 -2.32
C LEU A 124 8.51 4.18 -2.36
N LEU A 125 9.40 4.69 -3.21
CA LEU A 125 9.62 6.12 -3.39
C LEU A 125 8.37 6.81 -3.97
N LEU A 126 7.73 6.22 -4.98
CA LEU A 126 6.49 6.77 -5.54
C LEU A 126 5.36 6.78 -4.53
N PHE A 127 5.23 5.70 -3.74
CA PHE A 127 4.25 5.64 -2.65
C PHE A 127 4.54 6.66 -1.55
N GLY A 128 5.80 6.76 -1.12
CA GLY A 128 6.22 7.75 -0.13
C GLY A 128 6.02 9.18 -0.61
N LEU A 129 6.35 9.46 -1.87
CA LEU A 129 6.11 10.77 -2.50
C LEU A 129 4.62 11.12 -2.50
N TYR A 130 3.75 10.17 -2.87
CA TYR A 130 2.30 10.36 -2.80
C TYR A 130 1.82 10.70 -1.39
N LEU A 131 2.29 9.97 -0.36
CA LEU A 131 1.94 10.26 1.03
C LEU A 131 2.42 11.64 1.48
N VAL A 132 3.66 12.00 1.15
CA VAL A 132 4.24 13.32 1.52
C VAL A 132 3.49 14.46 0.83
N ILE A 133 3.19 14.35 -0.45
CA ILE A 133 2.38 15.36 -1.15
C ILE A 133 1.00 15.47 -0.50
N GLY A 134 0.39 14.33 -0.10
CA GLY A 134 -0.89 14.27 0.59
C GLY A 134 -0.94 15.06 1.90
N LEU A 135 0.22 15.33 2.54
CA LEU A 135 0.27 16.14 3.76
C LEU A 135 0.04 17.64 3.50
N PHE A 136 0.30 18.13 2.30
CA PHE A 136 0.30 19.55 1.96
C PHE A 136 -0.82 19.98 1.04
N VAL A 137 -1.58 19.04 0.47
CA VAL A 137 -2.58 19.32 -0.56
C VAL A 137 -3.99 19.01 -0.04
N LYS A 138 -5.00 19.71 -0.58
CA LYS A 138 -6.40 19.55 -0.18
C LYS A 138 -6.92 18.12 -0.43
N PRO A 139 -7.86 17.62 0.39
CA PRO A 139 -8.44 16.28 0.24
C PRO A 139 -9.02 15.99 -1.16
N GLU A 140 -9.64 16.98 -1.81
CA GLU A 140 -10.20 16.83 -3.15
C GLU A 140 -9.14 16.49 -4.21
N THR A 141 -7.92 16.97 -4.02
CA THR A 141 -6.81 16.73 -4.96
C THR A 141 -6.16 15.36 -4.73
N MET A 142 -6.05 14.94 -3.46
CA MET A 142 -5.38 13.69 -3.08
C MET A 142 -6.33 12.51 -2.91
N GLY A 143 -7.63 12.76 -2.82
CA GLY A 143 -8.63 11.74 -2.58
C GLY A 143 -8.62 11.16 -1.16
N ILE A 144 -9.29 10.02 -1.00
CA ILE A 144 -9.51 9.36 0.30
C ILE A 144 -8.18 8.96 0.95
N VAL A 145 -7.27 8.35 0.19
CA VAL A 145 -5.98 7.85 0.72
C VAL A 145 -5.12 9.01 1.23
N GLY A 146 -5.04 10.10 0.47
CA GLY A 146 -4.31 11.30 0.90
C GLY A 146 -4.96 11.97 2.11
N ALA A 147 -6.28 12.03 2.17
CA ALA A 147 -7.02 12.59 3.32
C ALA A 147 -6.79 11.76 4.59
N ILE A 148 -6.83 10.43 4.49
CA ILE A 148 -6.49 9.54 5.62
C ILE A 148 -5.05 9.73 6.06
N SER A 149 -4.10 9.80 5.11
CA SER A 149 -2.69 10.02 5.42
C SER A 149 -2.48 11.35 6.15
N GLN A 150 -3.18 12.39 5.73
CA GLN A 150 -3.15 13.72 6.35
C GLN A 150 -3.67 13.68 7.80
N ARG A 151 -4.75 12.95 8.07
CA ARG A 151 -5.26 12.76 9.43
C ARG A 151 -4.30 11.95 10.32
N LEU A 152 -3.54 11.03 9.74
CA LEU A 152 -2.54 10.22 10.43
C LEU A 152 -1.17 10.92 10.60
N ILE A 153 -1.04 12.22 10.32
CA ILE A 153 0.22 12.98 10.52
C ILE A 153 0.85 12.73 11.89
N PRO A 154 0.12 12.82 13.03
CA PRO A 154 0.73 12.57 14.35
C PRO A 154 1.35 11.18 14.44
N THR A 155 0.67 10.17 13.90
CA THR A 155 1.16 8.78 13.86
C THR A 155 2.40 8.65 12.98
N TRP A 156 2.43 9.27 11.80
CA TRP A 156 3.59 9.24 10.90
C TRP A 156 4.82 9.90 11.50
N ILE A 157 4.64 11.05 12.18
CA ILE A 157 5.72 11.77 12.86
C ILE A 157 6.27 10.91 14.01
N ALA A 158 5.41 10.36 14.86
CA ALA A 158 5.82 9.52 15.98
C ALA A 158 6.57 8.28 15.50
N LEU A 159 6.08 7.63 14.42
CA LEU A 159 6.73 6.49 13.81
C LEU A 159 8.12 6.86 13.28
N ALA A 160 8.23 7.95 12.51
CA ALA A 160 9.49 8.41 11.94
C ALA A 160 10.52 8.74 13.03
N VAL A 161 10.12 9.45 14.08
CA VAL A 161 10.97 9.79 15.23
C VAL A 161 11.42 8.51 15.95
N THR A 162 10.51 7.59 16.24
CA THR A 162 10.84 6.33 16.93
C THR A 162 11.82 5.48 16.12
N PHE A 163 11.61 5.35 14.79
CA PHE A 163 12.53 4.63 13.93
C PHE A 163 13.89 5.32 13.85
N ALA A 164 13.93 6.65 13.69
CA ALA A 164 15.18 7.40 13.65
C ALA A 164 15.99 7.21 14.95
N LEU A 165 15.34 7.37 16.12
CA LEU A 165 15.97 7.15 17.42
C LEU A 165 16.43 5.71 17.60
N SER A 166 15.61 4.73 17.19
CA SER A 166 15.95 3.31 17.29
C SER A 166 17.15 2.95 16.43
N ILE A 167 17.27 3.50 15.22
CA ILE A 167 18.43 3.30 14.36
C ILE A 167 19.68 3.95 14.93
N LEU A 168 19.58 5.18 15.44
CA LEU A 168 20.70 5.90 16.05
C LEU A 168 21.23 5.18 17.30
N PHE A 169 20.35 4.63 18.13
CA PHE A 169 20.71 3.94 19.36
C PHE A 169 20.75 2.42 19.21
N LYS A 170 20.68 1.86 18.01
CA LYS A 170 20.61 0.43 17.71
C LYS A 170 21.59 -0.41 18.53
N ARG A 171 22.84 0.04 18.64
CA ARG A 171 23.93 -0.68 19.37
C ARG A 171 23.69 -0.75 20.87
N LYS A 172 22.91 0.19 21.43
CA LYS A 172 22.62 0.27 22.89
C LYS A 172 21.35 -0.47 23.28
N LEU A 173 20.49 -0.81 22.31
CA LEU A 173 19.16 -1.35 22.53
C LEU A 173 19.09 -2.89 22.63
N GLY A 174 20.25 -3.58 22.65
CA GLY A 174 20.32 -5.04 22.85
C GLY A 174 19.45 -5.83 21.88
N LEU A 175 18.53 -6.67 22.40
CA LEU A 175 17.63 -7.50 21.59
C LEU A 175 16.71 -6.69 20.68
N TYR A 176 16.21 -5.54 21.15
CA TYR A 176 15.41 -4.66 20.32
C TYR A 176 16.19 -4.15 19.10
N GLY A 177 17.48 -3.86 19.26
CA GLY A 177 18.35 -3.45 18.15
C GLY A 177 18.51 -4.50 17.06
N LYS A 178 18.42 -5.79 17.40
CA LYS A 178 18.47 -6.90 16.43
C LYS A 178 17.27 -6.95 15.49
N LEU A 179 16.12 -6.38 15.87
CA LEU A 179 14.97 -6.26 14.96
C LEU A 179 15.30 -5.44 13.70
N PHE A 180 16.24 -4.50 13.82
CA PHE A 180 16.69 -3.67 12.70
C PHE A 180 17.71 -4.34 11.78
N ASP A 181 18.13 -5.57 12.09
CA ASP A 181 18.96 -6.40 11.21
C ASP A 181 18.13 -7.22 10.23
N SER A 182 16.82 -7.35 10.50
CA SER A 182 15.87 -8.08 9.66
C SER A 182 14.84 -7.14 9.04
N PRO A 183 14.67 -7.11 7.71
CA PRO A 183 13.58 -6.35 7.06
C PRO A 183 12.19 -6.75 7.57
N ILE A 184 11.99 -8.05 7.84
CA ILE A 184 10.72 -8.57 8.38
C ILE A 184 10.48 -8.01 9.79
N GLY A 185 11.52 -7.98 10.62
CA GLY A 185 11.46 -7.41 11.96
C GLY A 185 11.11 -5.92 11.94
N MET A 186 11.71 -5.15 11.04
CA MET A 186 11.40 -3.72 10.87
C MET A 186 9.95 -3.49 10.41
N ILE A 187 9.46 -4.28 9.45
CA ILE A 187 8.07 -4.18 8.97
C ILE A 187 7.09 -4.53 10.10
N GLY A 188 7.34 -5.65 10.81
CA GLY A 188 6.50 -6.07 11.94
C GLY A 188 6.45 -5.02 13.05
N LEU A 189 7.62 -4.50 13.44
CA LEU A 189 7.71 -3.41 14.43
C LEU A 189 6.97 -2.16 13.95
N GLY A 190 7.13 -1.79 12.69
CA GLY A 190 6.45 -0.63 12.10
C GLY A 190 4.93 -0.76 12.16
N LEU A 191 4.38 -1.94 11.85
CA LEU A 191 2.93 -2.20 11.94
C LEU A 191 2.42 -2.13 13.37
N VAL A 192 3.14 -2.71 14.33
CA VAL A 192 2.77 -2.65 15.75
C VAL A 192 2.79 -1.21 16.26
N LEU A 193 3.88 -0.47 16.02
CA LEU A 193 4.01 0.93 16.43
C LEU A 193 2.99 1.83 15.75
N PHE A 194 2.68 1.58 14.47
CA PHE A 194 1.63 2.32 13.76
C PHE A 194 0.29 2.23 14.49
N TRP A 195 -0.14 1.04 14.88
CA TRP A 195 -1.40 0.86 15.61
C TRP A 195 -1.34 1.40 17.03
N ILE A 196 -0.19 1.29 17.72
CA ILE A 196 0.00 1.89 19.06
C ILE A 196 -0.14 3.40 18.99
N PHE A 197 0.57 4.08 18.07
CA PHE A 197 0.48 5.53 17.94
C PHE A 197 -0.90 5.97 17.43
N THR A 198 -1.53 5.22 16.54
CA THR A 198 -2.90 5.49 16.10
C THR A 198 -3.89 5.43 17.27
N ALA A 199 -3.74 4.47 18.18
CA ALA A 199 -4.58 4.41 19.37
C ALA A 199 -4.31 5.56 20.34
N ILE A 200 -3.06 5.91 20.57
CA ILE A 200 -2.69 7.02 21.45
C ILE A 200 -3.26 8.35 20.91
N PHE A 201 -3.00 8.66 19.63
CA PHE A 201 -3.42 9.94 19.05
C PHE A 201 -4.88 9.95 18.61
N GLY A 202 -5.45 8.80 18.28
CA GLY A 202 -6.86 8.70 17.87
C GLY A 202 -7.80 8.50 19.04
N ALA A 203 -7.68 7.39 19.77
CA ALA A 203 -8.57 7.08 20.87
C ALA A 203 -8.20 7.83 22.16
N GLY A 204 -6.91 8.15 22.39
CA GLY A 204 -6.45 8.84 23.58
C GLY A 204 -6.62 10.36 23.51
N PHE A 205 -6.17 10.99 22.41
CA PHE A 205 -6.15 12.45 22.26
C PHE A 205 -7.21 12.99 21.29
N ASP A 206 -7.92 12.12 20.56
CA ASP A 206 -8.92 12.49 19.54
C ASP A 206 -8.39 13.42 18.42
N TRP A 207 -7.11 13.26 18.05
CA TRP A 207 -6.49 14.11 17.02
C TRP A 207 -6.70 13.60 15.60
N ILE A 208 -7.04 12.33 15.44
CA ILE A 208 -7.11 11.66 14.14
C ILE A 208 -8.55 11.54 13.64
N ALA A 209 -9.50 11.27 14.53
CA ALA A 209 -10.90 11.09 14.16
C ALA A 209 -11.46 12.32 13.41
N THR A 210 -12.31 12.08 12.44
CA THR A 210 -12.94 13.13 11.64
C THR A 210 -14.30 13.54 12.20
N HIS A 211 -14.95 12.60 12.89
CA HIS A 211 -16.29 12.79 13.48
C HIS A 211 -16.38 12.00 14.78
N ASP A 212 -17.39 12.29 15.60
CA ASP A 212 -17.72 11.46 16.76
C ASP A 212 -18.05 10.03 16.26
N PRO A 213 -17.34 9.00 16.76
CA PRO A 213 -17.53 7.60 16.34
C PRO A 213 -18.92 7.04 16.66
N LEU A 214 -19.67 7.67 17.56
CA LEU A 214 -21.01 7.25 17.97
C LEU A 214 -22.12 8.06 17.30
N ALA A 215 -21.82 9.24 16.74
CA ALA A 215 -22.80 10.11 16.10
C ALA A 215 -23.42 9.43 14.86
N GLN A 216 -24.75 9.50 14.78
CA GLN A 216 -25.53 8.98 13.66
C GLN A 216 -26.06 10.13 12.83
N VAL A 217 -25.67 10.21 11.54
CA VAL A 217 -26.10 11.27 10.66
C VAL A 217 -27.15 10.74 9.69
N SER A 218 -28.34 11.36 9.71
CA SER A 218 -29.44 10.96 8.85
C SER A 218 -29.07 11.00 7.37
N GLY A 219 -29.38 9.91 6.65
CA GLY A 219 -29.09 9.78 5.22
C GLY A 219 -27.66 9.29 4.90
N MET A 220 -26.82 8.99 5.92
CA MET A 220 -25.46 8.46 5.74
C MET A 220 -25.34 6.95 5.90
N LYS A 221 -26.46 6.24 6.11
CA LYS A 221 -26.50 4.77 6.25
C LYS A 221 -25.99 4.06 4.99
N ASN A 222 -25.05 3.12 5.17
CA ASN A 222 -24.45 2.29 4.09
C ASN A 222 -23.93 3.11 2.91
N LYS A 223 -23.43 4.30 3.16
CA LYS A 223 -22.85 5.15 2.12
C LYS A 223 -21.43 4.76 1.79
N HIS A 224 -21.07 4.94 0.52
CA HIS A 224 -19.73 4.61 0.00
C HIS A 224 -18.63 5.52 0.57
N PRO A 225 -17.37 5.06 0.58
CA PRO A 225 -16.21 5.86 0.95
C PRO A 225 -16.13 7.17 0.16
N GLY A 226 -15.70 8.26 0.82
CA GLY A 226 -15.52 9.58 0.19
C GLY A 226 -16.79 10.37 -0.04
N ILE A 227 -17.93 9.98 0.56
CA ILE A 227 -19.18 10.72 0.42
C ILE A 227 -19.15 12.02 1.22
N PRO A 228 -19.66 13.13 0.67
CA PRO A 228 -19.83 14.37 1.43
C PRO A 228 -20.83 14.19 2.56
N LEU A 229 -20.52 14.77 3.72
CA LEU A 229 -21.38 14.77 4.90
C LEU A 229 -22.63 15.61 4.63
N ARG A 230 -23.81 15.06 4.90
CA ARG A 230 -25.06 15.81 4.82
C ARG A 230 -25.19 16.77 6.00
N GLY A 231 -25.47 18.04 5.67
CA GLY A 231 -25.66 19.07 6.68
C GLY A 231 -24.38 19.49 7.40
N ALA A 232 -23.21 19.22 6.82
CA ALA A 232 -21.92 19.65 7.37
C ALA A 232 -21.92 21.17 7.54
N THR A 233 -21.46 21.63 8.71
CA THR A 233 -21.13 23.02 8.99
C THR A 233 -19.66 23.29 8.59
N GLU A 234 -19.23 24.56 8.61
CA GLU A 234 -17.83 24.90 8.30
C GLU A 234 -16.83 24.31 9.31
N ALA A 235 -17.29 23.96 10.51
CA ALA A 235 -16.47 23.36 11.56
C ALA A 235 -16.31 21.83 11.40
N ASP A 236 -17.20 21.17 10.65
CA ASP A 236 -17.19 19.72 10.49
C ASP A 236 -16.24 19.30 9.39
N TYR A 237 -15.65 18.10 9.53
CA TYR A 237 -14.94 17.50 8.41
C TYR A 237 -15.92 17.12 7.30
N PRO A 238 -15.69 17.57 6.04
CA PRO A 238 -16.75 17.58 5.03
C PRO A 238 -17.07 16.20 4.42
N TYR A 239 -16.34 15.13 4.78
CA TYR A 239 -16.48 13.81 4.15
C TYR A 239 -16.47 12.67 5.15
N TYR A 240 -17.25 11.62 4.88
CA TYR A 240 -17.05 10.29 5.46
C TYR A 240 -16.01 9.54 4.64
N LEU A 241 -14.75 9.51 5.12
CA LEU A 241 -13.60 9.00 4.37
C LEU A 241 -13.75 7.52 3.99
N LEU A 242 -14.18 6.67 4.92
CA LEU A 242 -14.45 5.26 4.67
C LEU A 242 -15.95 4.93 4.55
N GLY A 243 -16.79 5.96 4.42
CA GLY A 243 -18.23 5.83 4.28
C GLY A 243 -18.97 5.67 5.61
N GLY A 244 -20.27 5.38 5.50
CA GLY A 244 -21.17 5.19 6.64
C GLY A 244 -21.53 3.73 6.87
N ASP A 245 -21.60 3.32 8.14
CA ASP A 245 -22.04 1.97 8.54
C ASP A 245 -23.58 1.80 8.45
N THR A 246 -24.07 0.64 8.92
CA THR A 246 -25.51 0.32 8.96
C THR A 246 -26.32 1.24 9.88
N LEU A 247 -25.66 1.94 10.80
CA LEU A 247 -26.26 2.90 11.74
C LEU A 247 -25.95 4.35 11.33
N ALA A 248 -25.44 4.58 10.14
CA ALA A 248 -25.08 5.90 9.60
C ALA A 248 -23.97 6.63 10.38
N ARG A 249 -23.05 5.87 11.00
CA ARG A 249 -21.87 6.38 11.73
C ARG A 249 -20.64 6.34 10.83
N ASP A 250 -19.67 7.22 11.09
CA ASP A 250 -18.42 7.28 10.33
C ASP A 250 -17.52 6.05 10.59
N VAL A 251 -17.29 5.25 9.54
CA VAL A 251 -16.46 4.03 9.63
C VAL A 251 -15.02 4.36 9.94
N PHE A 252 -14.46 5.46 9.42
CA PHE A 252 -13.08 5.86 9.67
C PHE A 252 -12.86 6.19 11.15
N SER A 253 -13.68 7.08 11.71
CA SER A 253 -13.57 7.47 13.13
C SER A 253 -13.76 6.28 14.07
N ARG A 254 -14.66 5.35 13.71
CA ARG A 254 -14.87 4.10 14.46
C ARG A 254 -13.67 3.17 14.42
N ALA A 255 -13.01 3.04 13.26
CA ALA A 255 -11.80 2.21 13.14
C ALA A 255 -10.65 2.79 13.99
N ILE A 256 -10.48 4.11 13.97
CA ILE A 256 -9.49 4.81 14.80
C ILE A 256 -9.78 4.61 16.29
N PHE A 257 -11.01 4.85 16.72
CA PHE A 257 -11.41 4.67 18.12
C PHE A 257 -11.29 3.20 18.57
N GLY A 258 -11.67 2.26 17.70
CA GLY A 258 -11.53 0.82 17.96
C GLY A 258 -10.09 0.37 18.18
N SER A 259 -9.10 1.06 17.61
CA SER A 259 -7.69 0.75 17.84
C SER A 259 -7.29 0.85 19.31
N GLY A 260 -7.85 1.80 20.06
CA GLY A 260 -7.65 1.94 21.51
C GLY A 260 -8.13 0.74 22.30
N ILE A 261 -9.28 0.19 21.92
CA ILE A 261 -9.86 -0.99 22.58
C ILE A 261 -8.94 -2.21 22.35
N VAL A 262 -8.47 -2.41 21.11
CA VAL A 262 -7.59 -3.54 20.75
C VAL A 262 -6.27 -3.49 21.54
N ILE A 263 -5.66 -2.30 21.69
CA ILE A 263 -4.38 -2.15 22.42
C ILE A 263 -4.53 -2.47 23.91
N VAL A 264 -5.69 -2.29 24.49
CA VAL A 264 -5.94 -2.66 25.89
C VAL A 264 -6.25 -4.17 26.02
N ILE A 265 -7.13 -4.69 25.15
CA ILE A 265 -7.62 -6.06 25.26
C ILE A 265 -6.56 -7.09 24.85
N ALA A 266 -5.78 -6.84 23.77
CA ALA A 266 -4.84 -7.84 23.28
C ALA A 266 -3.70 -8.15 24.27
N PRO A 267 -3.01 -7.16 24.91
CA PRO A 267 -2.04 -7.45 25.95
C PRO A 267 -2.69 -8.07 27.19
N ALA A 268 -3.87 -7.61 27.61
CA ALA A 268 -4.58 -8.19 28.75
C ALA A 268 -4.88 -9.67 28.50
N ALA A 269 -5.43 -10.02 27.35
CA ALA A 269 -5.68 -11.41 26.99
C ALA A 269 -4.40 -12.28 27.00
N THR A 270 -3.28 -11.71 26.52
CA THR A 270 -1.99 -12.41 26.51
C THR A 270 -1.42 -12.64 27.92
N ILE A 271 -1.67 -11.72 28.87
CA ILE A 271 -1.22 -11.85 30.26
C ILE A 271 -2.04 -12.94 30.99
N PHE A 272 -3.33 -13.08 30.64
CA PHE A 272 -4.23 -14.04 31.29
C PHE A 272 -4.24 -15.41 30.61
N ALA A 273 -3.62 -15.60 29.46
CA ALA A 273 -3.45 -16.88 28.77
C ALA A 273 -2.22 -17.65 29.25
#